data_0e878179eec43274bcdf1a9d28e3d263
#
_entry.id   0e878179eec43274bcdf1a9d28e3d263
#
_cell.length_a   1.000
_cell.length_b   1.000
_cell.length_c   1.000
_cell.angle_alpha   90.00
_cell.angle_beta   90.00
_cell.angle_gamma   90.00
#
_symmetry.space_group_name_H-M   'P 1'
#
loop_
_entity.id
_entity.type
_entity.pdbx_description
1 polymer ?
#
loop_
_entity_poly.entity_id
_entity_poly.type
_entity_poly.pdbx_seq_one_letter_code
_entity_poly.pdbx_strand_id
1 'polypeptide(L)'
;METLPALPEWVALEHEVQQILTEQEIHGWAFDENAAWQLASSLTRELRETEELLRNRHPFVRGSEFTPKRDNRTQGYVKGAPFTRLKELNTSSRDHISWILQQFYGWTPSQKTTTGKPVIDEVILKEMNSEVATMFLRILTITKMLGMISEGANAWLKLSTSAKRIHHHCSVATNTHRCAHRNPNLGQVPSDERFRKLFIPSPGLHMVGADLSGIELRMLAHYLARYDGGRYAKLLLEDDIHQINADKIGISRRQVKTVTYAFLYGAGDEKIGHSYDPQLSTTAAKKK
;
A
#
# COMPACT_ATOMS: atom_id res chain seq x y z
N MET A 1 -49.05 -16.42 18.48
CA MET A 1 -47.88 -15.72 17.89
C MET A 1 -46.69 -16.17 18.69
N GLU A 2 -45.85 -17.05 18.17
CA GLU A 2 -44.57 -17.37 18.80
C GLU A 2 -43.68 -16.12 18.73
N THR A 3 -43.23 -15.64 19.89
CA THR A 3 -42.26 -14.57 19.97
C THR A 3 -40.94 -15.10 19.46
N LEU A 4 -40.41 -14.47 18.41
CA LEU A 4 -39.07 -14.80 17.90
C LEU A 4 -38.07 -14.64 19.06
N PRO A 5 -37.10 -15.55 19.20
CA PRO A 5 -36.06 -15.43 20.23
C PRO A 5 -35.30 -14.09 20.06
N ALA A 6 -34.90 -13.51 21.18
CA ALA A 6 -34.08 -12.29 21.14
C ALA A 6 -32.81 -12.55 20.33
N LEU A 7 -32.39 -11.56 19.48
CA LEU A 7 -31.17 -11.64 18.73
C LEU A 7 -29.98 -11.73 19.69
N PRO A 8 -28.96 -12.56 19.40
CA PRO A 8 -27.71 -12.53 20.14
C PRO A 8 -27.10 -11.12 20.14
N GLU A 9 -26.46 -10.72 21.23
CA GLU A 9 -25.91 -9.38 21.42
C GLU A 9 -24.94 -8.95 20.29
N TRP A 10 -24.12 -9.88 19.82
CA TRP A 10 -23.20 -9.60 18.71
C TRP A 10 -23.91 -9.34 17.36
N VAL A 11 -25.08 -9.95 17.14
CA VAL A 11 -25.91 -9.68 15.95
C VAL A 11 -26.54 -8.29 16.06
N ALA A 12 -27.03 -7.93 17.24
CA ALA A 12 -27.59 -6.61 17.50
C ALA A 12 -26.54 -5.52 17.26
N LEU A 13 -25.33 -5.72 17.78
CA LEU A 13 -24.20 -4.82 17.54
C LEU A 13 -23.88 -4.63 16.06
N GLU A 14 -23.82 -5.71 15.29
CA GLU A 14 -23.56 -5.62 13.84
C GLU A 14 -24.66 -4.87 13.09
N HIS A 15 -25.92 -5.03 13.49
CA HIS A 15 -27.02 -4.26 12.92
C HIS A 15 -26.91 -2.76 13.21
N GLU A 16 -26.56 -2.39 14.44
CA GLU A 16 -26.33 -0.98 14.81
C GLU A 16 -25.15 -0.39 14.02
N VAL A 17 -24.04 -1.12 13.93
CA VAL A 17 -22.89 -0.69 13.14
C VAL A 17 -23.26 -0.54 11.66
N GLN A 18 -24.01 -1.48 11.09
CA GLN A 18 -24.43 -1.39 9.69
C GLN A 18 -25.35 -0.19 9.44
N GLN A 19 -26.20 0.16 10.39
CA GLN A 19 -27.02 1.36 10.30
C GLN A 19 -26.15 2.62 10.24
N ILE A 20 -25.17 2.74 11.15
CA ILE A 20 -24.21 3.87 11.16
C ILE A 20 -23.44 3.96 9.84
N LEU A 21 -22.97 2.83 9.32
CA LEU A 21 -22.24 2.79 8.04
C LEU A 21 -23.13 3.20 6.86
N THR A 22 -24.40 2.82 6.88
CA THR A 22 -25.38 3.21 5.86
C THR A 22 -25.67 4.73 5.93
N GLU A 23 -25.86 5.29 7.11
CA GLU A 23 -26.01 6.73 7.31
C GLU A 23 -24.76 7.49 6.82
N GLN A 24 -23.57 7.00 7.12
CA GLN A 24 -22.31 7.56 6.64
C GLN A 24 -22.22 7.52 5.10
N GLU A 25 -22.63 6.42 4.47
CA GLU A 25 -22.66 6.29 3.00
C GLU A 25 -23.65 7.29 2.39
N ILE A 26 -24.87 7.39 2.93
CA ILE A 26 -25.89 8.33 2.47
C ILE A 26 -25.42 9.79 2.65
N HIS A 27 -24.82 10.12 3.78
CA HIS A 27 -24.31 11.46 4.05
C HIS A 27 -23.11 11.78 3.15
N GLY A 28 -22.18 10.84 2.96
CA GLY A 28 -20.92 11.02 2.24
C GLY A 28 -19.96 11.99 2.94
N TRP A 29 -18.82 12.27 2.31
CA TRP A 29 -17.76 13.15 2.83
C TRP A 29 -17.69 14.41 1.97
N ALA A 30 -17.74 15.58 2.58
CA ALA A 30 -17.53 16.83 1.85
C ALA A 30 -16.09 16.87 1.31
N PHE A 31 -15.94 17.30 0.05
CA PHE A 31 -14.72 17.18 -0.70
C PHE A 31 -14.37 18.48 -1.42
N ASP A 32 -13.14 18.97 -1.22
CA ASP A 32 -12.64 20.17 -1.89
C ASP A 32 -12.12 19.82 -3.29
N GLU A 33 -13.02 19.89 -4.27
CA GLU A 33 -12.68 19.63 -5.68
C GLU A 33 -11.62 20.59 -6.22
N ASN A 34 -11.65 21.86 -5.81
CA ASN A 34 -10.71 22.85 -6.31
C ASN A 34 -9.29 22.54 -5.84
N ALA A 35 -9.14 22.26 -4.55
CA ALA A 35 -7.85 21.82 -4.00
C ALA A 35 -7.40 20.48 -4.62
N ALA A 36 -8.32 19.57 -4.89
CA ALA A 36 -8.03 18.29 -5.55
C ALA A 36 -7.51 18.47 -6.98
N TRP A 37 -8.12 19.34 -7.78
CA TRP A 37 -7.65 19.69 -9.12
C TRP A 37 -6.28 20.38 -9.11
N GLN A 38 -6.04 21.27 -8.16
CA GLN A 38 -4.73 21.92 -7.99
C GLN A 38 -3.64 20.88 -7.62
N LEU A 39 -3.95 19.98 -6.70
CA LEU A 39 -3.03 18.91 -6.32
C LEU A 39 -2.76 17.96 -7.49
N ALA A 40 -3.78 17.53 -8.23
CA ALA A 40 -3.64 16.67 -9.40
C ALA A 40 -2.75 17.35 -10.47
N SER A 41 -2.97 18.64 -10.75
CA SER A 41 -2.17 19.40 -11.71
C SER A 41 -0.71 19.50 -11.28
N SER A 42 -0.46 19.77 -10.01
CA SER A 42 0.91 19.80 -9.45
C SER A 42 1.62 18.46 -9.56
N LEU A 43 0.93 17.36 -9.19
CA LEU A 43 1.47 16.00 -9.29
C LEU A 43 1.71 15.58 -10.75
N THR A 44 0.84 15.97 -11.67
CA THR A 44 1.01 15.69 -13.11
C THR A 44 2.24 16.40 -13.68
N ARG A 45 2.48 17.65 -13.28
CA ARG A 45 3.69 18.39 -13.67
C ARG A 45 4.94 17.69 -13.15
N GLU A 46 4.98 17.38 -11.85
CA GLU A 46 6.10 16.68 -11.23
C GLU A 46 6.37 15.31 -11.88
N LEU A 47 5.31 14.57 -12.21
CA LEU A 47 5.41 13.30 -12.93
C LEU A 47 6.10 13.48 -14.28
N ARG A 48 5.65 14.42 -15.09
CA ARG A 48 6.21 14.70 -16.43
C ARG A 48 7.67 15.11 -16.35
N GLU A 49 8.02 16.01 -15.45
CA GLU A 49 9.41 16.44 -15.25
C GLU A 49 10.32 15.27 -14.85
N THR A 50 9.87 14.43 -13.92
CA THR A 50 10.66 13.26 -13.49
C THR A 50 10.78 12.21 -14.59
N GLU A 51 9.72 11.96 -15.35
CA GLU A 51 9.72 11.06 -16.50
C GLU A 51 10.65 11.53 -17.62
N GLU A 52 10.64 12.84 -17.91
CA GLU A 52 11.51 13.43 -18.93
C GLU A 52 12.98 13.27 -18.54
N LEU A 53 13.34 13.55 -17.29
CA LEU A 53 14.70 13.32 -16.80
C LEU A 53 15.15 11.86 -16.98
N LEU A 54 14.27 10.90 -16.66
CA LEU A 54 14.57 9.48 -16.85
C LEU A 54 14.68 9.07 -18.32
N ARG A 55 13.78 9.56 -19.19
CA ARG A 55 13.83 9.28 -20.63
C ARG A 55 15.05 9.88 -21.30
N ASN A 56 15.48 11.06 -20.86
CA ASN A 56 16.73 11.66 -21.36
C ASN A 56 17.96 10.84 -20.96
N ARG A 57 17.96 10.24 -19.77
CA ARG A 57 19.05 9.37 -19.29
C ARG A 57 18.98 7.96 -19.89
N HIS A 58 17.79 7.41 -20.06
CA HIS A 58 17.52 6.04 -20.54
C HIS A 58 16.35 6.05 -21.55
N PRO A 59 16.57 6.50 -22.78
CA PRO A 59 15.47 6.64 -23.74
C PRO A 59 14.86 5.29 -24.16
N PHE A 60 15.67 4.24 -24.15
CA PHE A 60 15.26 2.92 -24.64
C PHE A 60 15.62 1.81 -23.67
N VAL A 61 14.84 0.74 -23.72
CA VAL A 61 15.09 -0.54 -23.07
C VAL A 61 15.11 -1.67 -24.10
N ARG A 62 15.74 -2.78 -23.76
CA ARG A 62 15.75 -3.98 -24.60
C ARG A 62 14.34 -4.55 -24.69
N GLY A 63 13.85 -4.72 -25.90
CA GLY A 63 12.60 -5.41 -26.19
C GLY A 63 12.79 -6.92 -26.36
N SER A 64 11.81 -7.58 -26.98
CA SER A 64 11.90 -9.00 -27.29
C SER A 64 12.92 -9.26 -28.39
N GLU A 65 13.69 -10.33 -28.20
CA GLU A 65 14.55 -10.87 -29.26
C GLU A 65 13.73 -11.83 -30.13
N PHE A 66 13.95 -11.77 -31.43
CA PHE A 66 13.36 -12.71 -32.38
C PHE A 66 14.34 -12.99 -33.52
N THR A 67 14.21 -14.15 -34.17
CA THR A 67 14.98 -14.51 -35.37
C THR A 67 14.13 -14.30 -36.60
N PRO A 68 14.44 -13.30 -37.45
CA PRO A 68 13.66 -13.00 -38.64
C PRO A 68 13.68 -14.17 -39.65
N LYS A 69 12.52 -14.47 -40.23
CA LYS A 69 12.38 -15.47 -41.30
C LYS A 69 12.65 -14.90 -42.68
N ARG A 70 12.79 -13.57 -42.81
CA ARG A 70 13.07 -12.85 -44.08
C ARG A 70 13.93 -11.62 -43.76
N ASP A 71 14.71 -11.19 -44.75
CA ASP A 71 15.42 -9.91 -44.66
C ASP A 71 14.45 -8.74 -44.68
N ASN A 72 14.75 -7.70 -43.91
CA ASN A 72 14.01 -6.44 -43.94
C ASN A 72 14.99 -5.26 -43.84
N ARG A 73 15.33 -4.66 -44.96
CA ARG A 73 16.28 -3.54 -45.04
C ARG A 73 15.74 -2.29 -44.33
N THR A 74 14.45 -2.04 -44.41
CA THR A 74 13.80 -0.87 -43.75
C THR A 74 13.87 -0.96 -42.23
N GLN A 75 13.80 -2.17 -41.67
CA GLN A 75 13.85 -2.39 -40.22
C GLN A 75 15.23 -2.89 -39.75
N GLY A 76 16.20 -3.05 -40.65
CA GLY A 76 17.58 -3.35 -40.30
C GLY A 76 17.84 -4.78 -39.84
N TYR A 77 16.97 -5.77 -40.12
CA TYR A 77 17.22 -7.15 -39.72
C TYR A 77 17.41 -8.11 -40.88
N VAL A 78 18.25 -9.14 -40.67
CA VAL A 78 18.68 -10.15 -41.65
C VAL A 78 18.06 -11.49 -41.27
N LYS A 79 17.65 -12.27 -42.27
CA LYS A 79 17.12 -13.62 -42.09
C LYS A 79 18.10 -14.50 -41.32
N GLY A 80 17.58 -15.18 -40.25
CA GLY A 80 18.36 -16.12 -39.46
C GLY A 80 19.29 -15.48 -38.42
N ALA A 81 19.48 -14.17 -38.44
CA ALA A 81 20.24 -13.47 -37.40
C ALA A 81 19.33 -13.00 -36.23
N PRO A 82 19.68 -13.26 -34.96
CA PRO A 82 18.92 -12.72 -33.86
C PRO A 82 18.84 -11.20 -33.90
N PHE A 83 17.67 -10.66 -33.74
CA PHE A 83 17.40 -9.23 -33.72
C PHE A 83 16.62 -8.84 -32.47
N THR A 84 17.12 -7.85 -31.76
CA THR A 84 16.46 -7.29 -30.58
C THR A 84 15.90 -5.91 -30.89
N ARG A 85 14.60 -5.74 -30.74
CA ARG A 85 13.99 -4.41 -30.88
C ARG A 85 14.28 -3.58 -29.62
N LEU A 86 14.57 -2.32 -29.83
CA LEU A 86 14.54 -1.34 -28.75
C LEU A 86 13.10 -0.87 -28.55
N LYS A 87 12.72 -0.63 -27.31
CA LYS A 87 11.44 -0.05 -26.91
C LYS A 87 11.69 1.24 -26.15
N GLU A 88 10.86 2.24 -26.37
CA GLU A 88 10.90 3.45 -25.54
C GLU A 88 10.66 3.11 -24.07
N LEU A 89 11.32 3.85 -23.19
CA LEU A 89 11.16 3.67 -21.75
C LEU A 89 9.73 3.98 -21.33
N ASN A 90 9.06 2.96 -20.81
CA ASN A 90 7.85 3.15 -20.00
C ASN A 90 8.26 3.16 -18.52
N THR A 91 8.23 4.34 -17.92
CA THR A 91 8.71 4.64 -16.57
C THR A 91 7.86 3.98 -15.47
N SER A 92 6.63 3.57 -15.79
CA SER A 92 5.74 2.84 -14.87
C SER A 92 5.81 1.32 -15.04
N SER A 93 6.53 0.82 -16.05
CA SER A 93 6.67 -0.62 -16.29
C SER A 93 7.73 -1.24 -15.39
N ARG A 94 7.31 -2.13 -14.48
CA ARG A 94 8.22 -2.85 -13.59
C ARG A 94 9.28 -3.66 -14.34
N ASP A 95 8.95 -4.20 -15.51
CA ASP A 95 9.90 -4.92 -16.36
C ASP A 95 10.99 -3.96 -16.91
N HIS A 96 10.60 -2.75 -17.34
CA HIS A 96 11.56 -1.74 -17.83
C HIS A 96 12.42 -1.20 -16.67
N ILE A 97 11.81 -0.90 -15.53
CA ILE A 97 12.54 -0.47 -14.32
C ILE A 97 13.57 -1.53 -13.92
N SER A 98 13.14 -2.78 -13.80
CA SER A 98 14.03 -3.90 -13.45
C SER A 98 15.19 -4.04 -14.42
N TRP A 99 14.92 -3.95 -15.72
CA TRP A 99 15.95 -4.05 -16.74
C TRP A 99 16.99 -2.93 -16.63
N ILE A 100 16.55 -1.66 -16.45
CA ILE A 100 17.46 -0.51 -16.28
C ILE A 100 18.31 -0.69 -15.02
N LEU A 101 17.70 -1.04 -13.90
CA LEU A 101 18.43 -1.19 -12.65
C LEU A 101 19.49 -2.31 -12.70
N GLN A 102 19.19 -3.40 -13.39
CA GLN A 102 20.14 -4.50 -13.59
C GLN A 102 21.27 -4.12 -14.55
N GLN A 103 20.96 -3.47 -15.70
CA GLN A 103 21.95 -3.21 -16.74
C GLN A 103 22.90 -2.05 -16.41
N PHE A 104 22.40 -1.01 -15.75
CA PHE A 104 23.16 0.22 -15.56
C PHE A 104 23.55 0.52 -14.11
N TYR A 105 22.88 -0.12 -13.15
CA TYR A 105 23.07 0.18 -11.74
C TYR A 105 23.47 -1.03 -10.88
N GLY A 106 23.79 -2.15 -11.52
CA GLY A 106 24.33 -3.36 -10.86
C GLY A 106 23.33 -4.03 -9.89
N TRP A 107 22.04 -3.69 -9.96
CA TRP A 107 21.06 -4.28 -9.09
C TRP A 107 20.81 -5.75 -9.42
N THR A 108 20.84 -6.60 -8.37
CA THR A 108 20.51 -8.03 -8.49
C THR A 108 19.20 -8.30 -7.75
N PRO A 109 18.18 -8.87 -8.44
CA PRO A 109 16.90 -9.16 -7.80
C PRO A 109 17.03 -10.18 -6.67
N SER A 110 16.65 -9.80 -5.46
CA SER A 110 16.58 -10.69 -4.29
C SER A 110 15.31 -11.56 -4.30
N GLN A 111 14.24 -11.07 -4.92
CA GLN A 111 12.93 -11.71 -4.94
C GLN A 111 12.36 -11.76 -6.36
N LYS A 112 11.62 -12.85 -6.64
CA LYS A 112 10.92 -13.04 -7.92
C LYS A 112 9.44 -13.34 -7.69
N THR A 113 8.60 -12.90 -8.62
CA THR A 113 7.18 -13.25 -8.65
C THR A 113 6.99 -14.74 -8.95
N THR A 114 5.78 -15.26 -8.78
CA THR A 114 5.40 -16.63 -9.17
C THR A 114 5.66 -16.93 -10.65
N THR A 115 5.70 -15.88 -11.49
CA THR A 115 6.02 -15.98 -12.92
C THR A 115 7.52 -15.82 -13.22
N GLY A 116 8.38 -15.79 -12.19
CA GLY A 116 9.84 -15.70 -12.34
C GLY A 116 10.39 -14.30 -12.62
N LYS A 117 9.55 -13.26 -12.70
CA LYS A 117 9.99 -11.88 -12.91
C LYS A 117 10.52 -11.26 -11.61
N PRO A 118 11.53 -10.36 -11.70
CA PRO A 118 11.97 -9.59 -10.53
C PRO A 118 10.83 -8.81 -9.87
N VAL A 119 10.78 -8.83 -8.54
CA VAL A 119 9.87 -7.96 -7.79
C VAL A 119 10.44 -6.55 -7.79
N ILE A 120 9.63 -5.57 -8.14
CA ILE A 120 9.92 -4.14 -8.02
C ILE A 120 8.79 -3.51 -7.21
N ASP A 121 9.10 -3.11 -6.00
CA ASP A 121 8.20 -2.43 -5.09
C ASP A 121 8.87 -1.24 -4.39
N GLU A 122 8.12 -0.58 -3.53
CA GLU A 122 8.59 0.59 -2.79
C GLU A 122 9.77 0.27 -1.85
N VAL A 123 9.77 -0.92 -1.25
CA VAL A 123 10.81 -1.34 -0.29
C VAL A 123 12.14 -1.51 -1.01
N ILE A 124 12.13 -2.28 -2.09
CA ILE A 124 13.31 -2.55 -2.92
C ILE A 124 13.91 -1.27 -3.48
N LEU A 125 13.06 -0.36 -4.01
CA LEU A 125 13.55 0.90 -4.57
C LEU A 125 14.14 1.83 -3.51
N LYS A 126 13.62 1.82 -2.28
CA LYS A 126 14.19 2.57 -1.15
C LYS A 126 15.54 2.01 -0.68
N GLU A 127 15.68 0.68 -0.63
CA GLU A 127 16.89 0.01 -0.17
C GLU A 127 18.08 0.23 -1.12
N MET A 128 17.83 0.47 -2.40
CA MET A 128 18.88 0.69 -3.40
C MET A 128 19.70 1.97 -3.17
N ASN A 129 19.21 2.93 -2.40
CA ASN A 129 19.86 4.21 -2.10
C ASN A 129 20.50 4.88 -3.33
N SER A 130 19.78 4.85 -4.46
CA SER A 130 20.20 5.35 -5.77
C SER A 130 19.26 6.46 -6.24
N GLU A 131 19.84 7.52 -6.85
CA GLU A 131 19.05 8.62 -7.42
C GLU A 131 17.99 8.10 -8.40
N VAL A 132 18.37 7.19 -9.30
CA VAL A 132 17.47 6.63 -10.30
C VAL A 132 16.38 5.76 -9.67
N ALA A 133 16.71 4.96 -8.66
CA ALA A 133 15.71 4.20 -7.92
C ALA A 133 14.72 5.13 -7.21
N THR A 134 15.20 6.25 -6.66
CA THR A 134 14.36 7.28 -6.04
C THR A 134 13.43 7.93 -7.07
N MET A 135 13.90 8.22 -8.27
CA MET A 135 13.07 8.77 -9.36
C MET A 135 11.98 7.78 -9.77
N PHE A 136 12.30 6.50 -9.96
CA PHE A 136 11.29 5.47 -10.24
C PHE A 136 10.27 5.32 -9.10
N LEU A 137 10.74 5.29 -7.85
CA LEU A 137 9.86 5.27 -6.70
C LEU A 137 8.90 6.47 -6.69
N ARG A 138 9.42 7.66 -6.99
CA ARG A 138 8.61 8.88 -7.06
C ARG A 138 7.55 8.79 -8.14
N ILE A 139 7.90 8.33 -9.35
CA ILE A 139 6.94 8.11 -10.45
C ILE A 139 5.84 7.13 -10.04
N LEU A 140 6.20 5.96 -9.50
CA LEU A 140 5.21 4.96 -9.08
C LEU A 140 4.28 5.51 -7.97
N THR A 141 4.83 6.29 -7.05
CA THR A 141 4.07 6.93 -5.98
C THR A 141 3.09 7.96 -6.54
N ILE A 142 3.56 8.88 -7.40
CA ILE A 142 2.71 9.91 -8.01
C ILE A 142 1.62 9.27 -8.89
N THR A 143 1.97 8.26 -9.68
CA THR A 143 1.00 7.54 -10.51
C THR A 143 -0.11 6.91 -9.65
N LYS A 144 0.24 6.31 -8.51
CA LYS A 144 -0.74 5.80 -7.55
C LYS A 144 -1.62 6.92 -6.98
N MET A 145 -1.02 8.06 -6.64
CA MET A 145 -1.73 9.23 -6.11
C MET A 145 -2.69 9.82 -7.14
N LEU A 146 -2.27 10.02 -8.39
CA LEU A 146 -3.13 10.47 -9.49
C LEU A 146 -4.26 9.47 -9.76
N GLY A 147 -3.98 8.17 -9.68
CA GLY A 147 -5.00 7.13 -9.77
C GLY A 147 -6.11 7.28 -8.74
N MET A 148 -5.80 7.73 -7.52
CA MET A 148 -6.80 7.99 -6.49
C MET A 148 -7.56 9.29 -6.71
N ILE A 149 -6.89 10.37 -7.16
CA ILE A 149 -7.51 11.70 -7.26
C ILE A 149 -8.30 11.87 -8.55
N SER A 150 -7.70 11.55 -9.71
CA SER A 150 -8.22 11.99 -11.02
C SER A 150 -8.30 10.92 -12.10
N GLU A 151 -7.37 9.95 -12.13
CA GLU A 151 -7.22 9.09 -13.31
C GLU A 151 -7.91 7.73 -13.19
N GLY A 152 -7.93 7.13 -12.01
CA GLY A 152 -8.53 5.81 -11.77
C GLY A 152 -10.04 5.77 -12.07
N ALA A 153 -10.59 4.56 -12.24
CA ALA A 153 -12.03 4.37 -12.42
C ALA A 153 -12.83 4.90 -11.21
N ASN A 154 -12.29 4.71 -10.00
CA ASN A 154 -12.88 5.16 -8.73
C ASN A 154 -12.15 6.40 -8.18
N ALA A 155 -11.62 7.26 -9.06
CA ALA A 155 -10.94 8.48 -8.65
C ALA A 155 -11.93 9.46 -7.99
N TRP A 156 -11.47 10.13 -6.95
CA TRP A 156 -12.30 11.01 -6.10
C TRP A 156 -12.99 12.10 -6.90
N LEU A 157 -12.29 12.76 -7.84
CA LEU A 157 -12.85 13.78 -8.71
C LEU A 157 -13.94 13.26 -9.67
N LYS A 158 -13.90 11.97 -10.01
CA LYS A 158 -14.92 11.32 -10.85
C LYS A 158 -16.15 10.90 -10.05
N LEU A 159 -15.97 10.62 -8.77
CA LEU A 159 -17.03 10.16 -7.87
C LEU A 159 -17.63 11.30 -7.05
N SER A 160 -17.06 12.48 -7.09
CA SER A 160 -17.62 13.64 -6.44
C SER A 160 -18.96 14.03 -7.09
N THR A 161 -19.97 14.21 -6.26
CA THR A 161 -21.32 14.57 -6.69
C THR A 161 -21.45 16.08 -6.94
N SER A 162 -22.57 16.53 -7.53
CA SER A 162 -22.89 17.96 -7.69
C SER A 162 -22.91 18.70 -6.35
N ALA A 163 -23.17 18.01 -5.24
CA ALA A 163 -23.10 18.55 -3.89
C ALA A 163 -21.68 18.55 -3.31
N LYS A 164 -20.64 18.24 -4.12
CA LYS A 164 -19.24 18.12 -3.72
C LYS A 164 -19.04 17.14 -2.57
N ARG A 165 -19.66 15.98 -2.68
CA ARG A 165 -19.53 14.91 -1.70
C ARG A 165 -19.09 13.61 -2.36
N ILE A 166 -18.30 12.83 -1.63
CA ILE A 166 -17.88 11.50 -2.01
C ILE A 166 -18.62 10.51 -1.11
N HIS A 167 -19.39 9.64 -1.72
CA HIS A 167 -20.09 8.55 -1.05
C HIS A 167 -19.29 7.27 -1.25
N HIS A 168 -18.85 6.65 -0.16
CA HIS A 168 -18.12 5.39 -0.23
C HIS A 168 -18.94 4.30 0.47
N HIS A 169 -18.87 3.12 -0.07
CA HIS A 169 -19.50 1.96 0.56
C HIS A 169 -18.56 1.35 1.60
N CYS A 170 -19.08 1.08 2.80
CA CYS A 170 -18.38 0.37 3.85
C CYS A 170 -19.21 -0.82 4.33
N SER A 171 -18.57 -1.96 4.52
CA SER A 171 -19.22 -3.18 4.97
C SER A 171 -18.33 -3.93 5.97
N VAL A 172 -18.92 -4.50 7.01
CA VAL A 172 -18.26 -5.40 7.97
C VAL A 172 -18.29 -6.88 7.53
N ALA A 173 -18.93 -7.19 6.41
CA ALA A 173 -19.03 -8.55 5.87
C ALA A 173 -17.67 -9.05 5.33
N THR A 174 -16.69 -9.16 6.20
CA THR A 174 -15.36 -9.72 5.93
C THR A 174 -15.07 -10.87 6.87
N ASN A 175 -14.14 -11.76 6.52
CA ASN A 175 -13.76 -12.90 7.37
C ASN A 175 -13.26 -12.50 8.77
N THR A 176 -12.83 -11.25 8.94
CA THR A 176 -12.28 -10.71 10.18
C THR A 176 -13.18 -9.67 10.83
N HIS A 177 -14.38 -9.44 10.30
CA HIS A 177 -15.30 -8.38 10.71
C HIS A 177 -14.70 -6.96 10.70
N ARG A 178 -13.60 -6.76 9.94
CA ARG A 178 -13.07 -5.42 9.68
C ARG A 178 -13.86 -4.74 8.59
N CYS A 179 -13.96 -3.42 8.67
CA CYS A 179 -14.57 -2.62 7.61
C CYS A 179 -13.80 -2.75 6.28
N ALA A 180 -14.51 -3.13 5.24
CA ALA A 180 -14.03 -3.10 3.86
C ALA A 180 -14.64 -1.89 3.14
N HIS A 181 -13.77 -1.02 2.61
CA HIS A 181 -14.16 0.20 1.93
C HIS A 181 -14.05 0.04 0.41
N ARG A 182 -15.04 0.53 -0.33
CA ARG A 182 -15.05 0.49 -1.80
C ARG A 182 -15.81 1.67 -2.40
N ASN A 183 -15.49 2.00 -3.63
CA ASN A 183 -16.20 2.98 -4.47
C ASN A 183 -16.33 4.40 -3.88
N PRO A 184 -15.24 5.06 -3.46
CA PRO A 184 -13.82 4.65 -3.47
C PRO A 184 -13.40 3.96 -2.16
N ASN A 185 -12.19 3.37 -2.13
CA ASN A 185 -11.62 2.86 -0.88
C ASN A 185 -11.01 4.02 -0.08
N LEU A 186 -11.79 4.66 0.80
CA LEU A 186 -11.31 5.74 1.66
C LEU A 186 -10.43 5.27 2.82
N GLY A 187 -10.40 3.98 3.12
CA GLY A 187 -9.44 3.40 4.08
C GLY A 187 -7.98 3.48 3.60
N GLN A 188 -7.74 3.81 2.32
CA GLN A 188 -6.42 3.95 1.72
C GLN A 188 -5.99 5.40 1.47
N VAL A 189 -6.70 6.39 2.00
CA VAL A 189 -6.27 7.80 1.93
C VAL A 189 -4.85 7.91 2.50
N PRO A 190 -3.89 8.46 1.75
CA PRO A 190 -2.51 8.58 2.22
C PRO A 190 -2.41 9.38 3.52
N SER A 191 -1.38 9.10 4.31
CA SER A 191 -1.07 9.90 5.51
C SER A 191 -0.57 11.31 5.18
N ASP A 192 -0.20 11.58 3.95
CA ASP A 192 0.19 12.89 3.44
C ASP A 192 -0.97 13.88 3.63
N GLU A 193 -0.67 14.97 4.34
CA GLU A 193 -1.64 15.98 4.72
C GLU A 193 -2.35 16.62 3.52
N ARG A 194 -1.67 16.73 2.38
CA ARG A 194 -2.26 17.28 1.13
C ARG A 194 -3.49 16.49 0.68
N PHE A 195 -3.51 15.16 0.93
CA PHE A 195 -4.63 14.28 0.58
C PHE A 195 -5.73 14.32 1.63
N ARG A 196 -5.35 14.32 2.91
CA ARG A 196 -6.33 14.37 4.01
C ARG A 196 -7.10 15.68 4.04
N LYS A 197 -6.46 16.80 3.74
CA LYS A 197 -7.08 18.13 3.66
C LYS A 197 -8.12 18.28 2.54
N LEU A 198 -8.18 17.34 1.58
CA LEU A 198 -9.21 17.35 0.55
C LEU A 198 -10.59 16.94 1.11
N PHE A 199 -10.62 16.21 2.21
CA PHE A 199 -11.84 15.85 2.93
C PHE A 199 -12.08 16.90 4.03
N ILE A 200 -13.12 17.69 3.87
CA ILE A 200 -13.41 18.84 4.71
C ILE A 200 -14.69 18.63 5.53
N PRO A 201 -14.85 19.28 6.68
CA PRO A 201 -16.12 19.25 7.39
C PRO A 201 -17.20 19.97 6.57
N SER A 202 -18.45 19.57 6.74
CA SER A 202 -19.59 20.34 6.19
C SER A 202 -19.69 21.70 6.88
N PRO A 203 -20.27 22.73 6.22
CA PRO A 203 -20.42 24.05 6.81
C PRO A 203 -21.04 24.02 8.22
N GLY A 204 -20.40 24.70 9.16
CA GLY A 204 -20.84 24.74 10.56
C GLY A 204 -20.53 23.50 11.39
N LEU A 205 -19.85 22.49 10.82
CA LEU A 205 -19.43 21.27 11.53
C LEU A 205 -17.92 21.20 11.68
N HIS A 206 -17.47 20.31 12.55
CA HIS A 206 -16.06 19.97 12.74
C HIS A 206 -15.84 18.49 12.44
N MET A 207 -14.69 18.17 11.82
CA MET A 207 -14.28 16.79 11.64
C MET A 207 -13.59 16.32 12.93
N VAL A 208 -14.10 15.27 13.53
CA VAL A 208 -13.53 14.63 14.73
C VAL A 208 -12.95 13.28 14.31
N GLY A 209 -11.68 13.06 14.62
CA GLY A 209 -11.00 11.77 14.41
C GLY A 209 -10.70 11.13 15.76
N ALA A 210 -10.95 9.83 15.89
CA ALA A 210 -10.57 9.04 17.05
C ALA A 210 -9.94 7.72 16.60
N ASP A 211 -8.88 7.31 17.28
CA ASP A 211 -8.18 6.05 17.02
C ASP A 211 -7.87 5.36 18.34
N LEU A 212 -8.09 4.04 18.40
CA LEU A 212 -7.79 3.25 19.58
C LEU A 212 -6.32 2.82 19.56
N SER A 213 -5.53 3.44 20.43
CA SER A 213 -4.09 3.16 20.50
C SER A 213 -3.82 1.70 20.80
N GLY A 214 -3.14 1.00 19.85
CA GLY A 214 -2.69 -0.38 20.01
C GLY A 214 -3.80 -1.38 20.29
N ILE A 215 -4.97 -1.24 19.66
CA ILE A 215 -6.16 -2.06 19.97
C ILE A 215 -5.89 -3.55 19.91
N GLU A 216 -5.11 -4.04 18.94
CA GLU A 216 -4.77 -5.45 18.79
C GLU A 216 -4.01 -5.97 20.03
N LEU A 217 -3.04 -5.20 20.51
CA LEU A 217 -2.28 -5.58 21.70
C LEU A 217 -3.13 -5.50 22.97
N ARG A 218 -4.07 -4.56 23.04
CA ARG A 218 -5.01 -4.45 24.17
C ARG A 218 -5.97 -5.64 24.20
N MET A 219 -6.46 -6.08 23.04
CA MET A 219 -7.28 -7.28 22.95
C MET A 219 -6.47 -8.54 23.29
N LEU A 220 -5.23 -8.65 22.81
CA LEU A 220 -4.33 -9.73 23.23
C LEU A 220 -4.14 -9.73 24.75
N ALA A 221 -3.87 -8.57 25.35
CA ALA A 221 -3.70 -8.42 26.79
C ALA A 221 -4.95 -8.87 27.57
N HIS A 222 -6.13 -8.53 27.07
CA HIS A 222 -7.41 -8.98 27.66
C HIS A 222 -7.49 -10.52 27.71
N TYR A 223 -7.20 -11.19 26.58
CA TYR A 223 -7.24 -12.66 26.53
C TYR A 223 -6.12 -13.33 27.33
N LEU A 224 -4.93 -12.69 27.42
CA LEU A 224 -3.81 -13.22 28.22
C LEU A 224 -4.03 -13.06 29.73
N ALA A 225 -4.82 -12.09 30.16
CA ALA A 225 -5.02 -11.78 31.57
C ALA A 225 -5.45 -13.00 32.41
N ARG A 226 -6.19 -13.94 31.80
CA ARG A 226 -6.60 -15.21 32.45
C ARG A 226 -5.41 -16.15 32.74
N TYR A 227 -4.27 -15.96 32.07
CA TYR A 227 -3.09 -16.81 32.21
C TYR A 227 -1.96 -16.15 32.97
N ASP A 228 -1.84 -14.81 32.87
CA ASP A 228 -0.74 -14.04 33.45
C ASP A 228 -1.16 -13.09 34.59
N GLY A 229 -2.44 -13.16 35.01
CA GLY A 229 -2.97 -12.29 36.05
C GLY A 229 -3.00 -10.82 35.67
N GLY A 230 -3.01 -10.49 34.37
CA GLY A 230 -3.05 -9.13 33.86
C GLY A 230 -1.68 -8.41 33.78
N ARG A 231 -0.59 -9.14 33.99
CA ARG A 231 0.77 -8.56 33.94
C ARG A 231 1.09 -7.89 32.61
N TYR A 232 0.75 -8.52 31.50
CA TYR A 232 0.96 -7.96 30.16
C TYR A 232 0.10 -6.70 29.93
N ALA A 233 -1.16 -6.73 30.39
CA ALA A 233 -2.06 -5.58 30.31
C ALA A 233 -1.49 -4.37 31.06
N LYS A 234 -0.96 -4.59 32.28
CA LYS A 234 -0.34 -3.55 33.08
C LYS A 234 0.87 -2.92 32.37
N LEU A 235 1.78 -3.74 31.86
CA LEU A 235 2.96 -3.27 31.08
C LEU A 235 2.54 -2.47 29.84
N LEU A 236 1.49 -2.92 29.14
CA LEU A 236 1.00 -2.23 27.93
C LEU A 236 0.38 -0.86 28.23
N LEU A 237 -0.21 -0.66 29.41
CA LEU A 237 -0.86 0.58 29.79
C LEU A 237 0.09 1.59 30.43
N GLU A 238 1.10 1.13 31.13
CA GLU A 238 2.01 1.94 31.93
C GLU A 238 3.32 2.27 31.18
N ASP A 239 3.73 1.40 30.22
CA ASP A 239 5.04 1.45 29.58
C ASP A 239 4.99 1.31 28.05
N ASP A 240 6.11 1.57 27.38
CA ASP A 240 6.30 1.25 25.96
C ASP A 240 6.71 -0.23 25.81
N ILE A 241 5.74 -1.10 25.66
CA ILE A 241 5.94 -2.56 25.53
C ILE A 241 6.87 -2.92 24.37
N HIS A 242 6.86 -2.12 23.29
CA HIS A 242 7.76 -2.35 22.17
C HIS A 242 9.21 -2.04 22.50
N GLN A 243 9.46 -1.00 23.30
CA GLN A 243 10.80 -0.68 23.76
C GLN A 243 11.30 -1.72 24.76
N ILE A 244 10.47 -2.11 25.72
CA ILE A 244 10.81 -3.17 26.69
C ILE A 244 11.20 -4.47 26.00
N ASN A 245 10.44 -4.87 24.98
CA ASN A 245 10.73 -6.08 24.22
C ASN A 245 11.98 -5.89 23.32
N ALA A 246 12.22 -4.70 22.78
CA ALA A 246 13.42 -4.36 22.01
C ALA A 246 14.68 -4.55 22.83
N ASP A 247 14.68 -4.01 24.05
CA ASP A 247 15.81 -4.10 25.00
C ASP A 247 16.07 -5.56 25.41
N LYS A 248 15.01 -6.36 25.60
CA LYS A 248 15.14 -7.79 25.95
C LYS A 248 15.68 -8.66 24.82
N ILE A 249 15.30 -8.37 23.58
CA ILE A 249 15.63 -9.18 22.41
C ILE A 249 16.92 -8.68 21.74
N GLY A 250 17.30 -7.43 21.97
CA GLY A 250 18.49 -6.82 21.39
C GLY A 250 18.30 -6.35 19.94
N ILE A 251 17.06 -5.95 19.57
CA ILE A 251 16.73 -5.43 18.23
C ILE A 251 16.03 -4.06 18.35
N SER A 252 15.91 -3.36 17.22
CA SER A 252 15.28 -2.04 17.26
C SER A 252 13.78 -2.13 17.60
N ARG A 253 13.26 -1.10 18.27
CA ARG A 253 11.83 -0.94 18.57
C ARG A 253 10.94 -1.12 17.33
N ARG A 254 11.40 -0.63 16.16
CA ARG A 254 10.70 -0.77 14.88
C ARG A 254 10.59 -2.23 14.45
N GLN A 255 11.68 -3.00 14.55
CA GLN A 255 11.70 -4.42 14.24
C GLN A 255 10.79 -5.21 15.18
N VAL A 256 10.86 -4.93 16.49
CA VAL A 256 9.95 -5.56 17.48
C VAL A 256 8.49 -5.32 17.12
N LYS A 257 8.13 -4.07 16.80
CA LYS A 257 6.76 -3.76 16.37
C LYS A 257 6.33 -4.62 15.18
N THR A 258 7.18 -4.73 14.16
CA THR A 258 6.89 -5.53 12.94
C THR A 258 6.75 -7.01 13.27
N VAL A 259 7.67 -7.57 14.06
CA VAL A 259 7.65 -8.98 14.48
C VAL A 259 6.41 -9.28 15.34
N THR A 260 6.08 -8.42 16.29
CA THR A 260 4.91 -8.61 17.16
C THR A 260 3.61 -8.67 16.35
N TYR A 261 3.41 -7.75 15.41
CA TYR A 261 2.22 -7.77 14.57
C TYR A 261 2.23 -8.94 13.58
N ALA A 262 3.39 -9.29 13.00
CA ALA A 262 3.49 -10.48 12.16
C ALA A 262 3.07 -11.74 12.92
N PHE A 263 3.54 -11.91 14.15
CA PHE A 263 3.15 -13.00 15.04
C PHE A 263 1.65 -13.00 15.34
N LEU A 264 1.07 -11.86 15.75
CA LEU A 264 -0.35 -11.73 16.04
C LEU A 264 -1.26 -12.12 14.88
N TYR A 265 -0.82 -11.79 13.65
CA TYR A 265 -1.55 -12.14 12.43
C TYR A 265 -1.23 -13.55 11.90
N GLY A 266 -0.58 -14.40 12.69
CA GLY A 266 -0.32 -15.79 12.34
C GLY A 266 0.71 -15.97 11.22
N ALA A 267 1.68 -15.06 11.10
CA ALA A 267 2.77 -15.24 10.15
C ALA A 267 3.57 -16.51 10.50
N GLY A 268 3.90 -17.29 9.46
CA GLY A 268 4.81 -18.43 9.63
C GLY A 268 6.25 -18.00 9.93
N ASP A 269 7.06 -18.93 10.41
CA ASP A 269 8.44 -18.70 10.90
C ASP A 269 9.31 -17.92 9.90
N GLU A 270 9.25 -18.26 8.62
CA GLU A 270 9.98 -17.56 7.56
C GLU A 270 9.63 -16.07 7.50
N LYS A 271 8.35 -15.73 7.55
CA LYS A 271 7.88 -14.34 7.51
C LYS A 271 8.25 -13.58 8.78
N ILE A 272 8.21 -14.24 9.92
CA ILE A 272 8.65 -13.67 11.21
C ILE A 272 10.15 -13.39 11.15
N GLY A 273 10.95 -14.35 10.69
CA GLY A 273 12.40 -14.20 10.52
C GLY A 273 12.77 -13.06 9.58
N HIS A 274 12.09 -12.94 8.43
CA HIS A 274 12.29 -11.80 7.52
C HIS A 274 11.79 -10.46 8.09
N SER A 275 10.81 -10.48 8.99
CA SER A 275 10.40 -9.28 9.73
C SER A 275 11.44 -8.83 10.75
N TYR A 276 12.23 -9.77 11.26
CA TYR A 276 13.39 -9.51 12.11
C TYR A 276 14.57 -8.98 11.29
N ASP A 277 14.94 -9.68 10.22
CA ASP A 277 16.02 -9.30 9.29
C ASP A 277 15.65 -9.72 7.85
N PRO A 278 15.33 -8.74 6.98
CA PRO A 278 14.97 -9.01 5.58
C PRO A 278 16.07 -9.68 4.74
N GLN A 279 17.33 -9.60 5.18
CA GLN A 279 18.48 -10.14 4.46
C GLN A 279 18.72 -11.63 4.74
N LEU A 280 17.99 -12.24 5.67
CA LEU A 280 18.13 -13.64 5.97
C LEU A 280 17.72 -14.53 4.78
N SER A 281 18.47 -15.61 4.53
CA SER A 281 17.98 -16.66 3.64
C SER A 281 16.73 -17.33 4.25
N THR A 282 15.87 -17.90 3.41
CA THR A 282 14.66 -18.63 3.86
C THR A 282 14.96 -19.63 4.96
N THR A 283 16.06 -20.40 4.85
CA THR A 283 16.45 -21.38 5.86
C THR A 283 16.90 -20.73 7.16
N ALA A 284 17.62 -19.61 7.10
CA ALA A 284 18.04 -18.86 8.28
C ALA A 284 16.86 -18.15 8.94
N ALA A 285 15.93 -17.61 8.16
CA ALA A 285 14.71 -16.95 8.64
C ALA A 285 13.81 -17.91 9.45
N LYS A 286 13.71 -19.19 9.03
CA LYS A 286 12.95 -20.22 9.75
C LYS A 286 13.59 -20.70 11.05
N LYS A 287 14.88 -20.42 11.28
CA LYS A 287 15.62 -20.81 12.48
C LYS A 287 15.73 -19.70 13.52
N LYS A 288 15.43 -18.47 13.17
CA LYS A 288 15.45 -17.30 14.06
C LYS A 288 14.16 -17.21 14.87
#